data_6fa842ebfa6bfb4a6518bd1877a8fd92
#
_entry.id   6fa842ebfa6bfb4a6518bd1877a8fd92
#
_cell.length_a   1.000
_cell.length_b   1.000
_cell.length_c   1.000
_cell.angle_alpha   90.00
_cell.angle_beta   90.00
_cell.angle_gamma   90.00
#
_symmetry.space_group_name_H-M   'P 1'
#
loop_
_entity.id
_entity.type
_entity.pdbx_description
1 polymer ?
#
loop_
_entity_poly.entity_id
_entity_poly.type
_entity_poly.pdbx_seq_one_letter_code
_entity_poly.pdbx_strand_id
1 'polypeptide(L)'
;NVTREVIEDIAYICDGNLRKAIFTLEMLESRGLGADRSAVHKLVQATTLQAGRYLVELALRGRVVEWKWENKAGRRKRILVGALAEIDRLMNEHGLDADDVVQQLHGVLVGRRLSISDPLRDNLLEALAECDTSLKKSMHARVPLEKFLHRTAEAGELHGLAFS
;
A
#
# COMPACT_ATOMS: atom_id res chain seq x y z
N ASN A 1 18.24 -4.91 20.13
CA ASN A 1 18.70 -3.60 20.64
C ASN A 1 18.79 -2.61 19.48
N VAL A 2 17.97 -1.57 19.53
CA VAL A 2 17.97 -0.49 18.55
C VAL A 2 18.90 0.62 19.04
N THR A 3 19.78 1.10 18.17
CA THR A 3 20.70 2.20 18.51
C THR A 3 19.99 3.55 18.48
N ARG A 4 20.56 4.53 19.17
CA ARG A 4 20.02 5.90 19.22
C ARG A 4 19.97 6.53 17.82
N GLU A 5 21.00 6.33 17.02
CA GLU A 5 21.11 6.85 15.66
C GLU A 5 20.00 6.28 14.75
N VAL A 6 19.66 5.01 14.91
CA VAL A 6 18.54 4.39 14.18
C VAL A 6 17.20 4.98 14.61
N ILE A 7 17.01 5.27 15.89
CA ILE A 7 15.80 5.94 16.39
C ILE A 7 15.67 7.36 15.79
N GLU A 8 16.77 8.09 15.70
CA GLU A 8 16.79 9.44 15.10
C GLU A 8 16.44 9.38 13.60
N ASP A 9 16.98 8.41 12.86
CA ASP A 9 16.63 8.19 11.45
C ASP A 9 15.16 7.84 11.27
N ILE A 10 14.62 6.98 12.12
CA ILE A 10 13.19 6.61 12.10
C ILE A 10 12.31 7.84 12.38
N ALA A 11 12.67 8.64 13.38
CA ALA A 11 11.93 9.85 13.72
C ALA A 11 11.91 10.83 12.54
N TYR A 12 13.04 10.98 11.84
CA TYR A 12 13.14 11.83 10.65
C TYR A 12 12.28 11.32 9.48
N ILE A 13 12.35 10.01 9.17
CA ILE A 13 11.58 9.41 8.05
C ILE A 13 10.08 9.40 8.33
N CYS A 14 9.70 9.22 9.58
CA CYS A 14 8.30 9.13 9.98
C CYS A 14 7.61 10.48 10.15
N ASP A 15 8.39 11.56 10.23
CA ASP A 15 7.90 12.95 10.28
C ASP A 15 6.70 13.16 11.23
N GLY A 16 6.85 12.70 12.46
CA GLY A 16 5.81 12.79 13.51
C GLY A 16 4.71 11.72 13.42
N ASN A 17 4.73 10.82 12.45
CA ASN A 17 3.79 9.71 12.37
C ASN A 17 4.22 8.57 13.31
N LEU A 18 3.68 8.56 14.53
CA LEU A 18 4.04 7.60 15.57
C LEU A 18 3.73 6.15 15.16
N ARG A 19 2.63 5.91 14.46
CA ARG A 19 2.22 4.57 14.02
C ARG A 19 3.22 3.98 13.02
N LYS A 20 3.65 4.81 12.06
CA LYS A 20 4.71 4.45 11.10
C LYS A 20 6.04 4.19 11.81
N ALA A 21 6.38 4.99 12.81
CA ALA A 21 7.60 4.81 13.60
C ALA A 21 7.61 3.48 14.37
N ILE A 22 6.53 3.16 15.05
CA ILE A 22 6.38 1.90 15.81
C ILE A 22 6.49 0.69 14.87
N PHE A 23 5.77 0.71 13.75
CA PHE A 23 5.84 -0.37 12.75
C PHE A 23 7.26 -0.55 12.20
N THR A 24 7.96 0.53 11.90
CA THR A 24 9.35 0.48 11.42
C THR A 24 10.29 -0.11 12.47
N LEU A 25 10.14 0.26 13.73
CA LEU A 25 10.91 -0.28 14.85
C LEU A 25 10.69 -1.78 15.02
N GLU A 26 9.45 -2.23 15.02
CA GLU A 26 9.09 -3.65 15.13
C GLU A 26 9.70 -4.47 13.99
N MET A 27 9.66 -3.94 12.77
CA MET A 27 10.27 -4.60 11.61
C MET A 27 11.78 -4.72 11.72
N LEU A 28 12.46 -3.66 12.14
CA LEU A 28 13.92 -3.67 12.33
C LEU A 28 14.34 -4.64 13.42
N GLU A 29 13.62 -4.65 14.53
CA GLU A 29 13.89 -5.56 15.65
C GLU A 29 13.68 -7.03 15.25
N SER A 30 12.58 -7.34 14.57
CA SER A 30 12.27 -8.69 14.11
C SER A 30 13.30 -9.26 13.13
N ARG A 31 14.00 -8.40 12.40
CA ARG A 31 15.05 -8.77 11.44
C ARG A 31 16.47 -8.65 11.99
N GLY A 32 16.62 -8.25 13.24
CA GLY A 32 17.93 -8.05 13.86
C GLY A 32 18.74 -6.88 13.31
N LEU A 33 18.08 -5.91 12.67
CA LEU A 33 18.69 -4.76 11.98
C LEU A 33 18.69 -3.47 12.82
N GLY A 34 18.43 -3.57 14.11
CA GLY A 34 18.27 -2.40 14.98
C GLY A 34 19.51 -1.49 15.14
N ALA A 35 20.67 -1.92 14.66
CA ALA A 35 21.91 -1.13 14.67
C ALA A 35 22.37 -0.68 13.27
N ASP A 36 21.63 -1.02 12.21
CA ASP A 36 22.01 -0.71 10.83
C ASP A 36 21.18 0.46 10.26
N ARG A 37 21.77 1.64 10.26
CA ARG A 37 21.15 2.85 9.71
C ARG A 37 20.79 2.72 8.23
N SER A 38 21.62 2.04 7.43
CA SER A 38 21.39 1.88 6.00
C SER A 38 20.19 0.97 5.70
N ALA A 39 19.89 0.06 6.61
CA ALA A 39 18.77 -0.87 6.50
C ALA A 39 17.41 -0.17 6.69
N VAL A 40 17.34 0.93 7.47
CA VAL A 40 16.10 1.62 7.79
C VAL A 40 15.37 2.09 6.52
N HIS A 41 16.06 2.87 5.68
CA HIS A 41 15.48 3.39 4.44
C HIS A 41 15.11 2.28 3.46
N LYS A 42 16.03 1.33 3.26
CA LYS A 42 15.83 0.22 2.34
C LYS A 42 14.65 -0.66 2.75
N LEU A 43 14.52 -0.92 4.05
CA LEU A 43 13.46 -1.78 4.57
C LEU A 43 12.08 -1.13 4.45
N VAL A 44 11.96 0.14 4.81
CA VAL A 44 10.70 0.89 4.71
C VAL A 44 10.24 0.96 3.26
N GLN A 45 11.13 1.34 2.35
CA GLN A 45 10.81 1.42 0.92
C GLN A 45 10.45 0.05 0.32
N ALA A 46 11.24 -0.98 0.61
CA ALA A 46 11.01 -2.30 0.03
C ALA A 46 9.68 -2.92 0.48
N THR A 47 9.34 -2.79 1.76
CA THR A 47 8.11 -3.38 2.31
C THR A 47 6.86 -2.68 1.78
N THR A 48 6.86 -1.35 1.75
CA THR A 48 5.72 -0.58 1.24
C THR A 48 5.53 -0.74 -0.26
N LEU A 49 6.63 -0.82 -1.03
CA LEU A 49 6.60 -1.06 -2.47
C LEU A 49 6.04 -2.45 -2.79
N GLN A 50 6.44 -3.47 -2.04
CA GLN A 50 5.94 -4.83 -2.21
C GLN A 50 4.45 -4.93 -1.89
N ALA A 51 3.99 -4.28 -0.82
CA ALA A 51 2.57 -4.20 -0.47
C ALA A 51 1.77 -3.45 -1.52
N GLY A 52 2.28 -2.34 -2.04
CA GLY A 52 1.67 -1.58 -3.13
C GLY A 52 1.56 -2.38 -4.43
N ARG A 53 2.59 -3.14 -4.78
CA ARG A 53 2.57 -4.04 -5.94
C ARG A 53 1.49 -5.12 -5.79
N TYR A 54 1.44 -5.78 -4.66
CA TYR A 54 0.44 -6.81 -4.37
C TYR A 54 -0.98 -6.27 -4.47
N LEU A 55 -1.21 -5.08 -3.93
CA LEU A 55 -2.48 -4.36 -4.01
C LEU A 55 -2.91 -4.10 -5.47
N VAL A 56 -2.00 -3.60 -6.30
CA VAL A 56 -2.28 -3.36 -7.73
C VAL A 56 -2.57 -4.66 -8.46
N GLU A 57 -1.81 -5.72 -8.21
CA GLU A 57 -2.05 -7.05 -8.80
C GLU A 57 -3.42 -7.60 -8.43
N LEU A 58 -3.86 -7.46 -7.17
CA LEU A 58 -5.20 -7.85 -6.74
C LEU A 58 -6.29 -7.06 -7.48
N ALA A 59 -6.14 -5.75 -7.56
CA ALA A 59 -7.09 -4.88 -8.24
C ALA A 59 -7.21 -5.20 -9.74
N LEU A 60 -6.07 -5.42 -10.42
CA LEU A 60 -6.05 -5.83 -11.84
C LEU A 60 -6.80 -7.14 -12.10
N ARG A 61 -6.82 -8.04 -11.13
CA ARG A 61 -7.59 -9.30 -11.20
C ARG A 61 -9.07 -9.14 -10.83
N GLY A 62 -9.52 -7.93 -10.55
CA GLY A 62 -10.90 -7.64 -10.14
C GLY A 62 -11.18 -7.90 -8.66
N ARG A 63 -10.16 -8.20 -7.86
CA ARG A 63 -10.29 -8.50 -6.43
C ARG A 63 -10.17 -7.23 -5.59
N VAL A 64 -11.12 -6.33 -5.72
CA VAL A 64 -11.11 -5.03 -5.04
C VAL A 64 -11.77 -5.13 -3.66
N VAL A 65 -13.03 -5.53 -3.62
CA VAL A 65 -13.80 -5.68 -2.37
C VAL A 65 -14.30 -7.12 -2.28
N GLU A 66 -13.77 -7.85 -1.34
CA GLU A 66 -14.18 -9.22 -1.05
C GLU A 66 -14.43 -9.40 0.44
N TRP A 67 -15.36 -10.26 0.79
CA TRP A 67 -15.68 -10.58 2.17
C TRP A 67 -15.47 -12.07 2.43
N LYS A 68 -14.71 -12.38 3.48
CA LYS A 68 -14.53 -13.75 3.95
C LYS A 68 -15.05 -13.91 5.38
N TRP A 69 -15.47 -15.12 5.69
CA TRP A 69 -15.80 -15.51 7.05
C TRP A 69 -14.55 -16.07 7.73
N GLU A 70 -14.22 -15.53 8.88
CA GLU A 70 -13.11 -15.99 9.72
C GLU A 70 -13.64 -16.45 11.07
N ASN A 71 -13.16 -17.61 11.54
CA ASN A 71 -13.40 -18.06 12.92
C ASN A 71 -12.23 -17.63 13.79
N LYS A 72 -12.48 -16.69 14.70
CA LYS A 72 -11.48 -16.25 15.67
C LYS A 72 -12.06 -16.34 17.08
N ALA A 73 -11.35 -17.08 17.97
CA ALA A 73 -11.76 -17.30 19.35
C ALA A 73 -13.22 -17.81 19.50
N GLY A 74 -13.64 -18.77 18.67
CA GLY A 74 -14.99 -19.35 18.69
C GLY A 74 -16.11 -18.45 18.15
N ARG A 75 -15.78 -17.28 17.62
CA ARG A 75 -16.74 -16.36 17.00
C ARG A 75 -16.51 -16.27 15.50
N ARG A 76 -17.59 -16.41 14.73
CA ARG A 76 -17.57 -16.22 13.28
C ARG A 76 -17.69 -14.73 12.96
N LYS A 77 -16.70 -14.16 12.31
CA LYS A 77 -16.66 -12.75 11.94
C LYS A 77 -16.44 -12.61 10.43
N ARG A 78 -17.12 -11.65 9.84
CA ARG A 78 -16.91 -11.28 8.43
C ARG A 78 -15.77 -10.27 8.34
N ILE A 79 -14.76 -10.54 7.53
CA ILE A 79 -13.61 -9.68 7.31
C ILE A 79 -13.52 -9.22 5.87
N LEU A 80 -13.06 -7.99 5.67
CA LEU A 80 -12.74 -7.45 4.36
C LEU A 80 -11.40 -8.01 3.90
N VAL A 81 -11.35 -8.46 2.65
CA VAL A 81 -10.13 -8.88 1.95
C VAL A 81 -10.10 -8.24 0.56
N GLY A 82 -9.03 -8.45 -0.20
CA GLY A 82 -8.85 -7.83 -1.51
C GLY A 82 -8.04 -6.54 -1.46
N ALA A 83 -7.99 -5.82 -2.56
CA ALA A 83 -7.14 -4.64 -2.70
C ALA A 83 -7.51 -3.50 -1.73
N LEU A 84 -8.79 -3.33 -1.44
CA LEU A 84 -9.23 -2.31 -0.46
C LEU A 84 -8.76 -2.61 0.96
N ALA A 85 -8.75 -3.90 1.34
CA ALA A 85 -8.19 -4.31 2.63
C ALA A 85 -6.69 -4.05 2.72
N GLU A 86 -5.95 -4.18 1.63
CA GLU A 86 -4.53 -3.84 1.57
C GLU A 86 -4.28 -2.33 1.72
N ILE A 87 -5.14 -1.47 1.16
CA ILE A 87 -5.09 -0.02 1.43
C ILE A 87 -5.33 0.26 2.92
N ASP A 88 -6.34 -0.34 3.51
CA ASP A 88 -6.62 -0.19 4.95
C ASP A 88 -5.41 -0.63 5.79
N ARG A 89 -4.74 -1.70 5.39
CA ARG A 89 -3.52 -2.19 6.05
C ARG A 89 -2.36 -1.20 5.93
N LEU A 90 -2.11 -0.66 4.73
CA LEU A 90 -1.07 0.37 4.52
C LEU A 90 -1.32 1.61 5.40
N MET A 91 -2.55 2.05 5.50
CA MET A 91 -2.89 3.24 6.30
C MET A 91 -2.90 2.96 7.81
N ASN A 92 -3.44 1.83 8.25
CA ASN A 92 -3.66 1.54 9.66
C ASN A 92 -2.50 0.82 10.33
N GLU A 93 -1.83 -0.13 9.66
CA GLU A 93 -0.72 -0.89 10.20
C GLU A 93 0.63 -0.27 9.85
N HIS A 94 0.83 0.16 8.60
CA HIS A 94 2.08 0.77 8.14
C HIS A 94 2.14 2.28 8.41
N GLY A 95 1.04 2.90 8.85
CA GLY A 95 0.98 4.30 9.21
C GLY A 95 1.10 5.27 8.05
N LEU A 96 0.83 4.84 6.82
CA LEU A 96 0.83 5.71 5.65
C LEU A 96 -0.42 6.60 5.65
N ASP A 97 -0.27 7.87 5.28
CA ASP A 97 -1.40 8.71 4.91
C ASP A 97 -1.79 8.50 3.44
N ALA A 98 -2.85 9.17 2.98
CA ALA A 98 -3.33 9.00 1.61
C ALA A 98 -2.31 9.46 0.56
N ASP A 99 -1.57 10.53 0.83
CA ASP A 99 -0.53 11.03 -0.08
C ASP A 99 0.62 10.03 -0.18
N ASP A 100 1.03 9.42 0.92
CA ASP A 100 2.02 8.35 0.94
C ASP A 100 1.57 7.14 0.12
N VAL A 101 0.29 6.75 0.22
CA VAL A 101 -0.27 5.64 -0.57
C VAL A 101 -0.20 5.95 -2.07
N VAL A 102 -0.59 7.16 -2.48
CA VAL A 102 -0.48 7.59 -3.89
C VAL A 102 0.95 7.55 -4.38
N GLN A 103 1.92 8.03 -3.60
CA GLN A 103 3.33 7.96 -3.94
C GLN A 103 3.84 6.52 -4.10
N GLN A 104 3.42 5.62 -3.22
CA GLN A 104 3.78 4.20 -3.34
C GLN A 104 3.18 3.57 -4.59
N LEU A 105 1.93 3.84 -4.89
CA LEU A 105 1.26 3.36 -6.10
C LEU A 105 1.94 3.90 -7.36
N HIS A 106 2.31 5.17 -7.38
CA HIS A 106 3.07 5.76 -8.47
C HIS A 106 4.42 5.03 -8.68
N GLY A 107 5.15 4.81 -7.60
CA GLY A 107 6.41 4.05 -7.65
C GLY A 107 6.26 2.64 -8.20
N VAL A 108 5.16 1.96 -7.87
CA VAL A 108 4.83 0.63 -8.41
C VAL A 108 4.53 0.68 -9.90
N LEU A 109 3.73 1.65 -10.35
CA LEU A 109 3.31 1.78 -11.75
C LEU A 109 4.45 2.18 -12.68
N VAL A 110 5.34 3.08 -12.26
CA VAL A 110 6.51 3.49 -13.07
C VAL A 110 7.66 2.50 -12.96
N GLY A 111 7.68 1.67 -11.93
CA GLY A 111 8.71 0.65 -11.72
C GLY A 111 8.58 -0.52 -12.70
N ARG A 112 9.71 -1.12 -13.06
CA ARG A 112 9.74 -2.27 -13.97
C ARG A 112 9.32 -3.60 -13.32
N ARG A 113 9.04 -3.60 -12.02
CA ARG A 113 8.69 -4.82 -11.28
C ARG A 113 7.25 -5.29 -11.52
N LEU A 114 6.37 -4.39 -11.98
CA LEU A 114 5.02 -4.74 -12.38
C LEU A 114 5.02 -5.03 -13.89
N SER A 115 4.73 -6.30 -14.24
CA SER A 115 4.70 -6.74 -15.63
C SER A 115 3.33 -6.43 -16.24
N ILE A 116 3.20 -5.24 -16.80
CA ILE A 116 2.00 -4.77 -17.51
C ILE A 116 2.42 -4.09 -18.82
N SER A 117 1.49 -4.06 -19.80
CA SER A 117 1.71 -3.35 -21.05
C SER A 117 1.79 -1.83 -20.85
N ASP A 118 2.46 -1.13 -21.75
CA ASP A 118 2.54 0.33 -21.68
C ASP A 118 1.17 1.02 -21.79
N PRO A 119 0.23 0.60 -22.66
CA PRO A 119 -1.13 1.16 -22.67
C PRO A 119 -1.87 0.99 -21.34
N LEU A 120 -1.74 -0.17 -20.69
CA LEU A 120 -2.32 -0.40 -19.39
C LEU A 120 -1.69 0.48 -18.32
N ARG A 121 -0.37 0.60 -18.32
CA ARG A 121 0.35 1.49 -17.39
C ARG A 121 -0.11 2.93 -17.53
N ASP A 122 -0.23 3.44 -18.74
CA ASP A 122 -0.68 4.81 -19.01
C ASP A 122 -2.11 5.03 -18.51
N ASN A 123 -3.00 4.07 -18.70
CA ASN A 123 -4.36 4.11 -18.18
C ASN A 123 -4.39 4.18 -16.65
N LEU A 124 -3.58 3.37 -15.98
CA LEU A 124 -3.49 3.35 -14.52
C LEU A 124 -2.86 4.64 -13.96
N LEU A 125 -1.87 5.21 -14.65
CA LEU A 125 -1.27 6.49 -14.26
C LEU A 125 -2.25 7.64 -14.38
N GLU A 126 -3.08 7.66 -15.43
CA GLU A 126 -4.17 8.64 -15.58
C GLU A 126 -5.20 8.50 -14.44
N ALA A 127 -5.61 7.27 -14.12
CA ALA A 127 -6.51 7.01 -13.01
C ALA A 127 -5.92 7.45 -11.66
N LEU A 128 -4.61 7.23 -11.45
CA LEU A 128 -3.92 7.67 -10.25
C LEU A 128 -3.82 9.19 -10.14
N ALA A 129 -3.58 9.88 -11.25
CA ALA A 129 -3.57 11.35 -11.30
C ALA A 129 -4.94 11.94 -10.93
N GLU A 130 -6.02 11.36 -11.41
CA GLU A 130 -7.38 11.74 -10.99
C GLU A 130 -7.64 11.48 -9.51
N CYS A 131 -7.15 10.36 -8.99
CA CYS A 131 -7.22 10.04 -7.57
C CYS A 131 -6.50 11.08 -6.72
N ASP A 132 -5.27 11.44 -7.09
CA ASP A 132 -4.48 12.46 -6.39
C ASP A 132 -5.19 13.82 -6.36
N THR A 133 -5.75 14.24 -7.48
CA THR A 133 -6.54 15.48 -7.56
C THR A 133 -7.79 15.42 -6.69
N SER A 134 -8.50 14.30 -6.68
CA SER A 134 -9.71 14.09 -5.90
C SER A 134 -9.43 14.05 -4.40
N LEU A 135 -8.29 13.49 -3.97
CA LEU A 135 -7.88 13.46 -2.57
C LEU A 135 -7.76 14.85 -1.95
N LYS A 136 -7.29 15.84 -2.72
CA LYS A 136 -7.17 17.24 -2.26
C LYS A 136 -8.51 17.90 -1.96
N LYS A 137 -9.60 17.39 -2.54
CA LYS A 137 -10.96 17.91 -2.40
C LYS A 137 -11.85 17.04 -1.54
N SER A 138 -11.44 15.83 -1.23
CA SER A 138 -12.25 14.87 -0.48
C SER A 138 -12.01 14.96 1.01
N MET A 139 -13.09 14.89 1.79
CA MET A 139 -13.02 14.74 3.24
C MET A 139 -12.71 13.31 3.67
N HIS A 140 -12.91 12.34 2.79
CA HIS A 140 -12.73 10.92 3.05
C HIS A 140 -11.76 10.32 2.01
N ALA A 141 -10.50 10.18 2.40
CA ALA A 141 -9.43 9.68 1.53
C ALA A 141 -9.71 8.30 0.93
N ARG A 142 -10.44 7.44 1.65
CA ARG A 142 -10.79 6.10 1.20
C ARG A 142 -11.64 6.11 -0.07
N VAL A 143 -12.50 7.10 -0.27
CA VAL A 143 -13.40 7.16 -1.43
C VAL A 143 -12.65 7.33 -2.75
N PRO A 144 -11.74 8.30 -2.94
CA PRO A 144 -10.93 8.40 -4.14
C PRO A 144 -10.01 7.18 -4.35
N LEU A 145 -9.44 6.64 -3.28
CA LEU A 145 -8.58 5.45 -3.35
C LEU A 145 -9.37 4.21 -3.80
N GLU A 146 -10.57 4.00 -3.28
CA GLU A 146 -11.45 2.91 -3.71
C GLU A 146 -11.85 3.07 -5.18
N LYS A 147 -12.18 4.28 -5.63
CA LYS A 147 -12.44 4.57 -7.04
C LYS A 147 -11.25 4.21 -7.93
N PHE A 148 -10.04 4.54 -7.52
CA PHE A 148 -8.82 4.16 -8.23
C PHE A 148 -8.71 2.63 -8.38
N LEU A 149 -9.01 1.88 -7.32
CA LEU A 149 -8.97 0.42 -7.37
C LEU A 149 -10.02 -0.17 -8.34
N HIS A 150 -11.23 0.36 -8.34
CA HIS A 150 -12.26 -0.08 -9.28
C HIS A 150 -11.89 0.25 -10.73
N ARG A 151 -11.32 1.40 -11.00
CA ARG A 151 -10.80 1.75 -12.34
C ARG A 151 -9.64 0.85 -12.75
N THR A 152 -8.79 0.46 -11.81
CA THR A 152 -7.73 -0.52 -12.04
C THR A 152 -8.31 -1.89 -12.42
N ALA A 153 -9.36 -2.32 -11.74
CA ALA A 153 -10.07 -3.56 -12.05
C ALA A 153 -10.70 -3.54 -13.46
N GLU A 154 -11.35 -2.44 -13.83
CA GLU A 154 -11.91 -2.25 -15.18
C GLU A 154 -10.81 -2.31 -16.26
N ALA A 155 -9.70 -1.63 -16.03
CA ALA A 155 -8.57 -1.67 -16.95
C ALA A 155 -7.96 -3.09 -17.05
N GLY A 156 -7.86 -3.81 -15.95
CA GLY A 156 -7.42 -5.20 -15.93
C GLY A 156 -8.34 -6.12 -16.73
N GLU A 157 -9.64 -5.94 -16.62
CA GLU A 157 -10.64 -6.69 -17.40
C GLU A 157 -10.49 -6.44 -18.91
N LEU A 158 -10.36 -5.17 -19.31
CA LEU A 158 -10.15 -4.78 -20.71
C LEU A 158 -8.86 -5.37 -21.31
N HIS A 159 -7.85 -5.62 -20.49
CA HIS A 159 -6.57 -6.21 -20.89
C HIS A 159 -6.49 -7.72 -20.63
N GLY A 160 -7.60 -8.38 -20.28
CA GLY A 160 -7.67 -9.81 -20.08
C GLY A 160 -6.98 -10.35 -18.84
N LEU A 161 -6.77 -9.50 -17.80
CA LEU A 161 -6.11 -9.89 -16.55
C LEU A 161 -7.09 -10.26 -15.43
N ALA A 162 -8.39 -9.97 -15.60
CA ALA A 162 -9.40 -10.35 -14.63
C ALA A 162 -9.50 -11.88 -14.54
N PHE A 163 -9.62 -12.41 -13.31
CA PHE A 163 -9.76 -13.83 -13.00
C PHE A 163 -8.56 -14.73 -13.39
N SER A 164 -7.41 -14.16 -13.64
CA SER A 164 -6.18 -14.93 -13.87
C SER A 164 -5.49 -15.36 -12.58
#